data_e49e4398f411cb67e6ae0fedde852e43
#
_entry.id   e49e4398f411cb67e6ae0fedde852e43
#
_cell.length_a   1.000
_cell.length_b   1.000
_cell.length_c   1.000
_cell.angle_alpha   90.00
_cell.angle_beta   90.00
_cell.angle_gamma   90.00
#
_symmetry.space_group_name_H-M   'P 1'
#
loop_
_entity.id
_entity.type
_entity.pdbx_description
1 polymer ?
#
loop_
_entity_poly.entity_id
_entity_poly.type
_entity_poly.pdbx_seq_one_letter_code
_entity_poly.pdbx_strand_id
1 'polypeptide(L)'
;MSNVAAGAPVQPSNLRGQPERSAPRQSLAHAIQPAEHETRDRIITGLLTVIPFLMLGFVVWQLAGSWFHWHDLVVFALVYVPCGLGITVGFHRLFTHRSFKTGPVVRGVIGALGSAAIEGPMISWVADHRKHHAFSDQEGDPHSPHVGHGEGIWAQFKGFFHAHLGWLFIHTQRGSKERFAPDLLKDPVARFIDRTFVLWAVIGLAIPFGLGVAIGGTVLAGLTGLLWGGAVRILVLHHVTYSINSLCHMFGKRDFETTDESRNLAWLALPTFGEAWHNSHHAFPSSAVHGMKRRQLDPSAAVIWTLEKLGLAWDVVRIAPERQAAKAAA
;
A
#
# COMPACT_ATOMS: atom_id res chain seq x y z
N MET A 1 -77.00 17.83 -13.76
CA MET A 1 -76.26 18.98 -14.29
C MET A 1 -75.01 19.11 -13.48
N SER A 2 -73.95 18.50 -13.92
CA SER A 2 -72.67 18.47 -13.24
C SER A 2 -71.56 18.87 -14.23
N ASN A 3 -70.93 20.01 -13.96
CA ASN A 3 -69.80 20.53 -14.74
C ASN A 3 -68.56 19.77 -14.43
N VAL A 4 -67.96 19.15 -15.45
CA VAL A 4 -66.62 18.59 -15.44
C VAL A 4 -65.64 19.70 -15.85
N ALA A 5 -64.78 20.10 -14.95
CA ALA A 5 -63.67 21.04 -15.23
C ALA A 5 -62.55 20.32 -15.88
N ALA A 6 -62.13 20.76 -17.07
CA ALA A 6 -61.00 20.26 -17.82
C ALA A 6 -59.66 20.64 -17.13
N GLY A 7 -58.80 19.66 -16.88
CA GLY A 7 -57.46 19.87 -16.36
C GLY A 7 -56.51 20.50 -17.40
N ALA A 8 -55.79 21.53 -16.99
CA ALA A 8 -54.76 22.18 -17.80
C ALA A 8 -53.54 21.27 -17.99
N PRO A 9 -52.81 21.36 -19.12
CA PRO A 9 -51.64 20.54 -19.39
C PRO A 9 -50.46 21.00 -18.51
N VAL A 10 -49.82 20.03 -17.82
CA VAL A 10 -48.58 20.21 -17.07
C VAL A 10 -47.46 20.45 -18.07
N GLN A 11 -46.85 21.61 -18.04
CA GLN A 11 -45.64 21.91 -18.81
C GLN A 11 -44.44 21.12 -18.23
N PRO A 12 -43.55 20.56 -19.08
CA PRO A 12 -42.32 19.92 -18.61
C PRO A 12 -41.38 20.98 -18.02
N SER A 13 -41.03 20.84 -16.75
CA SER A 13 -40.04 21.67 -16.06
C SER A 13 -38.70 21.56 -16.74
N ASN A 14 -38.17 22.68 -17.25
CA ASN A 14 -36.83 22.87 -17.75
C ASN A 14 -35.80 22.58 -16.64
N LEU A 15 -35.30 21.36 -16.58
CA LEU A 15 -34.04 21.03 -15.88
C LEU A 15 -32.89 21.40 -16.80
N ARG A 16 -32.67 22.69 -17.03
CA ARG A 16 -31.39 23.19 -17.57
C ARG A 16 -30.41 23.35 -16.40
N GLY A 17 -29.37 22.52 -16.43
CA GLY A 17 -28.03 22.80 -15.99
C GLY A 17 -27.83 23.71 -14.78
N GLN A 18 -27.93 23.15 -13.60
CA GLN A 18 -27.07 23.70 -12.53
C GLN A 18 -25.64 23.32 -12.88
N PRO A 19 -24.67 24.28 -12.93
CA PRO A 19 -23.28 23.90 -13.05
C PRO A 19 -22.93 23.08 -11.81
N GLU A 20 -22.39 21.86 -12.02
CA GLU A 20 -21.73 21.11 -10.97
C GLU A 20 -20.82 22.09 -10.24
N ARG A 21 -21.10 22.34 -8.98
CA ARG A 21 -20.18 23.04 -8.09
C ARG A 21 -18.96 22.12 -7.99
N SER A 22 -17.97 22.37 -8.84
CA SER A 22 -16.64 21.81 -8.67
C SER A 22 -16.24 22.11 -7.22
N ALA A 23 -16.06 21.07 -6.42
CA ALA A 23 -15.46 21.22 -5.08
C ALA A 23 -14.22 22.09 -5.24
N PRO A 24 -13.96 23.06 -4.33
CA PRO A 24 -12.81 23.96 -4.46
C PRO A 24 -11.58 23.10 -4.64
N ARG A 25 -10.84 23.27 -5.76
CA ARG A 25 -9.56 22.62 -6.01
C ARG A 25 -8.71 22.85 -4.78
N GLN A 26 -8.55 21.84 -3.95
CA GLN A 26 -7.76 21.93 -2.74
C GLN A 26 -6.35 22.30 -3.19
N SER A 27 -5.85 23.44 -2.73
CA SER A 27 -4.54 23.94 -3.13
C SER A 27 -3.47 22.86 -2.99
N LEU A 28 -2.80 22.50 -4.09
CA LEU A 28 -1.71 21.51 -4.12
C LEU A 28 -0.57 21.90 -3.17
N ALA A 29 -0.37 23.22 -2.94
CA ALA A 29 0.65 23.73 -2.03
C ALA A 29 0.51 23.20 -0.59
N HIS A 30 -0.73 23.02 -0.09
CA HIS A 30 -0.97 22.45 1.25
C HIS A 30 -0.95 20.91 1.26
N ALA A 31 -0.80 20.26 0.10
CA ALA A 31 -0.75 18.81 -0.01
C ALA A 31 0.67 18.23 0.10
N ILE A 32 1.69 19.08 0.14
CA ILE A 32 3.09 18.69 0.04
C ILE A 32 3.78 18.84 1.41
N GLN A 33 4.58 17.83 1.78
CA GLN A 33 5.50 17.91 2.90
C GLN A 33 6.75 18.68 2.48
N PRO A 34 7.16 19.75 3.18
CA PRO A 34 8.44 20.40 2.92
C PRO A 34 9.61 19.42 3.08
N ALA A 35 10.53 19.43 2.13
CA ALA A 35 11.73 18.62 2.17
C ALA A 35 12.84 19.37 2.92
N GLU A 36 13.00 19.13 4.22
CA GLU A 36 14.01 19.81 5.05
C GLU A 36 15.44 19.31 4.76
N HIS A 37 15.60 18.04 4.40
CA HIS A 37 16.89 17.38 4.20
C HIS A 37 16.91 16.53 2.92
N GLU A 38 16.52 17.10 1.80
CA GLU A 38 16.31 16.38 0.54
C GLU A 38 17.52 15.55 0.10
N THR A 39 18.74 16.09 0.19
CA THR A 39 19.95 15.35 -0.21
C THR A 39 20.18 14.13 0.66
N ARG A 40 20.05 14.26 1.99
CA ARG A 40 20.18 13.13 2.92
C ARG A 40 19.12 12.08 2.62
N ASP A 41 17.89 12.47 2.40
CA ASP A 41 16.77 11.58 2.19
C ASP A 41 16.90 10.84 0.85
N ARG A 42 17.39 11.51 -0.20
CA ARG A 42 17.75 10.88 -1.48
C ARG A 42 18.89 9.86 -1.34
N ILE A 43 19.91 10.16 -0.55
CA ILE A 43 21.02 9.22 -0.29
C ILE A 43 20.48 7.97 0.44
N ILE A 44 19.68 8.16 1.49
CA ILE A 44 19.07 7.04 2.24
C ILE A 44 18.20 6.19 1.32
N THR A 45 17.34 6.81 0.52
CA THR A 45 16.50 6.12 -0.48
C THR A 45 17.36 5.35 -1.48
N GLY A 46 18.44 5.96 -1.99
CA GLY A 46 19.38 5.33 -2.90
C GLY A 46 20.06 4.10 -2.27
N LEU A 47 20.53 4.22 -1.04
CA LEU A 47 21.13 3.09 -0.33
C LEU A 47 20.15 1.94 -0.10
N LEU A 48 18.92 2.26 0.35
CA LEU A 48 17.86 1.26 0.57
C LEU A 48 17.41 0.58 -0.73
N THR A 49 17.52 1.27 -1.86
CA THR A 49 17.17 0.71 -3.17
C THR A 49 18.34 -0.11 -3.76
N VAL A 50 19.56 0.43 -3.72
CA VAL A 50 20.71 -0.15 -4.44
C VAL A 50 21.36 -1.30 -3.67
N ILE A 51 21.52 -1.19 -2.34
CA ILE A 51 22.19 -2.23 -1.54
C ILE A 51 21.53 -3.60 -1.71
N PRO A 52 20.19 -3.78 -1.63
CA PRO A 52 19.57 -5.08 -1.84
C PRO A 52 19.85 -5.68 -3.23
N PHE A 53 19.94 -4.85 -4.28
CA PHE A 53 20.34 -5.33 -5.62
C PHE A 53 21.79 -5.81 -5.65
N LEU A 54 22.72 -5.06 -5.02
CA LEU A 54 24.11 -5.50 -4.94
C LEU A 54 24.25 -6.82 -4.16
N MET A 55 23.39 -7.02 -3.14
CA MET A 55 23.36 -8.27 -2.39
C MET A 55 22.92 -9.47 -3.22
N LEU A 56 22.21 -9.30 -4.35
CA LEU A 56 21.96 -10.40 -5.28
C LEU A 56 23.23 -11.03 -5.84
N GLY A 57 24.34 -10.29 -5.94
CA GLY A 57 25.63 -10.85 -6.30
C GLY A 57 26.08 -11.94 -5.32
N PHE A 58 25.86 -11.73 -4.01
CA PHE A 58 26.14 -12.75 -3.00
C PHE A 58 25.19 -13.95 -3.08
N VAL A 59 23.91 -13.73 -3.43
CA VAL A 59 22.97 -14.83 -3.69
C VAL A 59 23.44 -15.68 -4.86
N VAL A 60 23.83 -15.08 -5.98
CA VAL A 60 24.37 -15.79 -7.15
C VAL A 60 25.61 -16.57 -6.77
N TRP A 61 26.55 -15.95 -6.03
CA TRP A 61 27.77 -16.62 -5.54
C TRP A 61 27.45 -17.80 -4.61
N GLN A 62 26.49 -17.63 -3.68
CA GLN A 62 26.03 -18.67 -2.77
C GLN A 62 25.43 -19.88 -3.53
N LEU A 63 24.59 -19.60 -4.52
CA LEU A 63 23.97 -20.64 -5.35
C LEU A 63 25.01 -21.38 -6.20
N ALA A 64 25.99 -20.67 -6.79
CA ALA A 64 27.08 -21.27 -7.58
C ALA A 64 28.02 -22.10 -6.72
N GLY A 65 28.25 -21.71 -5.45
CA GLY A 65 29.10 -22.41 -4.51
C GLY A 65 28.45 -23.57 -3.75
N SER A 66 27.18 -23.90 -4.06
CA SER A 66 26.38 -24.92 -3.34
C SER A 66 26.21 -24.63 -1.84
N TRP A 67 26.24 -23.38 -1.44
CA TRP A 67 26.09 -22.92 -0.04
C TRP A 67 24.68 -22.51 0.32
N PHE A 68 23.75 -22.66 -0.62
CA PHE A 68 22.34 -22.44 -0.40
C PHE A 68 21.73 -23.61 0.38
N HIS A 69 20.98 -23.29 1.41
CA HIS A 69 20.34 -24.27 2.28
C HIS A 69 18.84 -23.98 2.41
N TRP A 70 18.04 -25.00 2.67
CA TRP A 70 16.61 -24.88 2.88
C TRP A 70 16.22 -23.88 3.97
N HIS A 71 17.06 -23.75 5.01
CA HIS A 71 16.82 -22.81 6.10
C HIS A 71 16.86 -21.34 5.64
N ASP A 72 17.54 -21.00 4.57
CA ASP A 72 17.56 -19.67 3.97
C ASP A 72 16.15 -19.27 3.49
N LEU A 73 15.44 -20.19 2.82
CA LEU A 73 14.04 -19.98 2.39
C LEU A 73 13.09 -19.92 3.58
N VAL A 74 13.32 -20.72 4.60
CA VAL A 74 12.50 -20.68 5.83
C VAL A 74 12.66 -19.33 6.52
N VAL A 75 13.89 -18.85 6.69
CA VAL A 75 14.16 -17.54 7.28
C VAL A 75 13.54 -16.43 6.44
N PHE A 76 13.69 -16.49 5.10
CA PHE A 76 13.00 -15.56 4.20
C PHE A 76 11.50 -15.53 4.45
N ALA A 77 10.82 -16.68 4.44
CA ALA A 77 9.37 -16.77 4.62
C ALA A 77 8.91 -16.28 6.00
N LEU A 78 9.65 -16.67 7.08
CA LEU A 78 9.35 -16.27 8.46
C LEU A 78 9.47 -14.77 8.70
N VAL A 79 10.20 -14.05 7.85
CA VAL A 79 10.31 -12.58 7.95
C VAL A 79 9.47 -11.86 6.88
N TYR A 80 9.42 -12.40 5.65
CA TYR A 80 8.61 -11.83 4.57
C TYR A 80 7.12 -11.73 4.93
N VAL A 81 6.55 -12.83 5.44
CA VAL A 81 5.12 -12.88 5.73
C VAL A 81 4.71 -11.90 6.84
N PRO A 82 5.35 -11.86 8.03
CA PRO A 82 4.99 -10.88 9.04
C PRO A 82 5.21 -9.42 8.63
N CYS A 83 6.32 -9.12 7.94
CA CYS A 83 6.59 -7.76 7.44
C CYS A 83 5.57 -7.33 6.38
N GLY A 84 5.25 -8.22 5.43
CA GLY A 84 4.23 -7.96 4.41
C GLY A 84 2.84 -7.75 5.02
N LEU A 85 2.44 -8.57 6.00
CA LEU A 85 1.20 -8.36 6.75
C LEU A 85 1.25 -7.07 7.59
N GLY A 86 2.41 -6.68 8.10
CA GLY A 86 2.61 -5.40 8.78
C GLY A 86 2.32 -4.21 7.87
N ILE A 87 2.69 -4.28 6.58
CA ILE A 87 2.32 -3.29 5.57
C ILE A 87 0.84 -3.39 5.23
N THR A 88 0.36 -4.55 4.83
CA THR A 88 -0.97 -4.70 4.21
C THR A 88 -2.11 -4.65 5.22
N VAL A 89 -2.03 -5.38 6.33
CA VAL A 89 -3.02 -5.31 7.43
C VAL A 89 -2.80 -4.06 8.29
N GLY A 90 -1.52 -3.70 8.55
CA GLY A 90 -1.15 -2.59 9.42
C GLY A 90 -1.21 -1.24 8.72
N PHE A 91 -0.14 -0.87 8.03
CA PHE A 91 -0.01 0.47 7.43
C PHE A 91 -1.18 0.79 6.51
N HIS A 92 -1.57 -0.15 5.67
CA HIS A 92 -2.60 0.05 4.66
C HIS A 92 -4.03 -0.01 5.26
N ARG A 93 -4.51 -1.21 5.67
CA ARG A 93 -5.92 -1.37 6.05
C ARG A 93 -6.25 -0.77 7.43
N LEU A 94 -5.36 -0.89 8.43
CA LEU A 94 -5.62 -0.37 9.77
C LEU A 94 -5.37 1.14 9.89
N PHE A 95 -4.13 1.58 9.59
CA PHE A 95 -3.73 2.96 9.85
C PHE A 95 -4.15 3.93 8.73
N THR A 96 -4.10 3.52 7.45
CA THR A 96 -4.51 4.39 6.35
C THR A 96 -6.03 4.44 6.21
N HIS A 97 -6.67 3.29 6.02
CA HIS A 97 -8.07 3.22 5.64
C HIS A 97 -9.04 3.00 6.80
N ARG A 98 -8.50 2.70 8.00
CA ARG A 98 -9.31 2.45 9.20
C ARG A 98 -10.39 1.39 8.95
N SER A 99 -10.04 0.35 8.19
CA SER A 99 -10.95 -0.71 7.75
C SER A 99 -11.45 -1.60 8.90
N PHE A 100 -10.80 -1.51 10.05
CA PHE A 100 -11.20 -2.17 11.31
C PHE A 100 -10.58 -1.44 12.50
N LYS A 101 -11.03 -1.78 13.71
CA LYS A 101 -10.45 -1.29 14.96
C LYS A 101 -9.79 -2.43 15.73
N THR A 102 -8.79 -2.08 16.54
CA THR A 102 -8.10 -3.05 17.44
C THR A 102 -7.50 -2.33 18.64
N GLY A 103 -7.13 -3.09 19.69
CA GLY A 103 -6.51 -2.56 20.89
C GLY A 103 -5.07 -2.04 20.67
N PRO A 104 -4.54 -1.23 21.62
CA PRO A 104 -3.25 -0.56 21.47
C PRO A 104 -2.08 -1.54 21.30
N VAL A 105 -2.13 -2.70 21.94
CA VAL A 105 -1.08 -3.72 21.85
C VAL A 105 -1.01 -4.29 20.42
N VAL A 106 -2.15 -4.73 19.89
CA VAL A 106 -2.23 -5.28 18.51
C VAL A 106 -1.83 -4.20 17.49
N ARG A 107 -2.29 -2.95 17.66
CA ARG A 107 -1.85 -1.80 16.85
C ARG A 107 -0.34 -1.62 16.87
N GLY A 108 0.27 -1.69 18.06
CA GLY A 108 1.71 -1.58 18.25
C GLY A 108 2.47 -2.70 17.54
N VAL A 109 2.05 -3.95 17.75
CA VAL A 109 2.69 -5.12 17.10
C VAL A 109 2.61 -5.03 15.58
N ILE A 110 1.42 -4.79 15.03
CA ILE A 110 1.24 -4.72 13.57
C ILE A 110 2.02 -3.52 12.99
N GLY A 111 2.02 -2.37 13.68
CA GLY A 111 2.81 -1.20 13.28
C GLY A 111 4.32 -1.45 13.31
N ALA A 112 4.82 -2.17 14.31
CA ALA A 112 6.23 -2.56 14.41
C ALA A 112 6.63 -3.52 13.26
N LEU A 113 5.79 -4.50 12.94
CA LEU A 113 6.00 -5.42 11.81
C LEU A 113 6.06 -4.66 10.46
N GLY A 114 5.17 -3.68 10.24
CA GLY A 114 5.21 -2.81 9.07
C GLY A 114 6.48 -1.95 9.02
N SER A 115 6.93 -1.41 10.14
CA SER A 115 8.18 -0.65 10.21
C SER A 115 9.42 -1.53 9.95
N ALA A 116 9.40 -2.80 10.37
CA ALA A 116 10.45 -3.77 10.07
C ALA A 116 10.54 -4.15 8.59
N ALA A 117 9.53 -3.83 7.77
CA ALA A 117 9.58 -3.94 6.31
C ALA A 117 10.52 -2.94 5.64
N ILE A 118 10.83 -1.82 6.33
CA ILE A 118 11.75 -0.76 5.91
C ILE A 118 11.23 0.03 4.68
N GLU A 119 9.91 0.17 4.55
CA GLU A 119 9.28 1.01 3.51
C GLU A 119 9.16 2.50 3.92
N GLY A 120 9.73 2.87 5.05
CA GLY A 120 9.72 4.22 5.61
C GLY A 120 8.91 4.35 6.91
N PRO A 121 9.01 5.53 7.58
CA PRO A 121 8.26 5.81 8.79
C PRO A 121 6.75 5.76 8.52
N MET A 122 6.00 5.15 9.45
CA MET A 122 4.59 4.81 9.28
C MET A 122 3.69 6.01 8.94
N ILE A 123 3.86 7.14 9.64
CA ILE A 123 3.00 8.32 9.41
C ILE A 123 3.26 8.94 8.04
N SER A 124 4.53 8.93 7.57
CA SER A 124 4.88 9.38 6.21
C SER A 124 4.28 8.46 5.16
N TRP A 125 4.41 7.14 5.32
CA TRP A 125 3.83 6.15 4.43
C TRP A 125 2.31 6.33 4.29
N VAL A 126 1.61 6.48 5.42
CA VAL A 126 0.16 6.73 5.44
C VAL A 126 -0.21 8.06 4.77
N ALA A 127 0.58 9.12 5.00
CA ALA A 127 0.32 10.42 4.38
C ALA A 127 0.47 10.38 2.86
N ASP A 128 1.52 9.72 2.36
CA ASP A 128 1.73 9.52 0.92
C ASP A 128 0.59 8.72 0.29
N HIS A 129 0.15 7.63 0.94
CA HIS A 129 -0.91 6.78 0.42
C HIS A 129 -2.29 7.46 0.45
N ARG A 130 -2.62 8.20 1.51
CA ARG A 130 -3.86 8.99 1.54
C ARG A 130 -3.84 10.14 0.54
N LYS A 131 -2.67 10.72 0.26
CA LYS A 131 -2.49 11.70 -0.82
C LYS A 131 -2.73 11.05 -2.18
N HIS A 132 -2.18 9.85 -2.43
CA HIS A 132 -2.47 9.08 -3.63
C HIS A 132 -3.98 8.89 -3.83
N HIS A 133 -4.72 8.41 -2.84
CA HIS A 133 -6.18 8.27 -2.95
C HIS A 133 -6.93 9.58 -3.19
N ALA A 134 -6.41 10.70 -2.69
CA ALA A 134 -7.02 12.01 -2.90
C ALA A 134 -6.81 12.56 -4.33
N PHE A 135 -5.76 12.11 -5.01
CA PHE A 135 -5.34 12.59 -6.33
C PHE A 135 -5.07 11.45 -7.33
N SER A 136 -5.57 10.24 -7.08
CA SER A 136 -5.24 9.05 -7.86
C SER A 136 -5.33 9.29 -9.36
N ASP A 137 -4.21 9.07 -10.06
CA ASP A 137 -4.02 9.29 -11.49
C ASP A 137 -4.34 10.70 -12.00
N GLN A 138 -4.25 11.70 -11.11
CA GLN A 138 -4.44 13.11 -11.40
C GLN A 138 -3.20 13.92 -10.97
N GLU A 139 -3.16 15.21 -11.36
CA GLU A 139 -2.13 16.12 -10.90
C GLU A 139 -2.10 16.20 -9.37
N GLY A 140 -0.94 15.94 -8.78
CA GLY A 140 -0.76 15.84 -7.34
C GLY A 140 -0.62 14.43 -6.80
N ASP A 141 -0.89 13.39 -7.59
CA ASP A 141 -0.57 12.00 -7.23
C ASP A 141 0.95 11.82 -7.15
N PRO A 142 1.50 11.31 -6.02
CA PRO A 142 2.94 11.17 -5.87
C PRO A 142 3.55 10.12 -6.81
N HIS A 143 2.78 9.15 -7.30
CA HIS A 143 3.31 8.00 -8.04
C HIS A 143 2.43 7.52 -9.21
N SER A 144 1.62 8.38 -9.81
CA SER A 144 0.84 8.00 -10.98
C SER A 144 1.73 7.64 -12.17
N PRO A 145 1.48 6.50 -12.87
CA PRO A 145 2.15 6.20 -14.13
C PRO A 145 1.60 6.99 -15.32
N HIS A 146 0.51 7.75 -15.14
CA HIS A 146 -0.23 8.39 -16.23
C HIS A 146 0.01 9.89 -16.34
N VAL A 147 0.43 10.56 -15.25
CA VAL A 147 0.48 12.02 -15.17
C VAL A 147 1.91 12.55 -15.31
N GLY A 148 2.08 13.55 -16.21
CA GLY A 148 3.35 14.28 -16.33
C GLY A 148 4.42 13.60 -17.19
N HIS A 149 4.09 12.51 -17.92
CA HIS A 149 5.08 11.73 -18.68
C HIS A 149 5.01 11.94 -20.19
N GLY A 150 3.99 12.67 -20.71
CA GLY A 150 3.74 12.90 -22.15
C GLY A 150 2.89 11.79 -22.75
N GLU A 151 3.03 11.57 -24.08
CA GLU A 151 2.24 10.60 -24.85
C GLU A 151 3.12 9.54 -25.52
N GLY A 152 2.51 8.41 -25.89
CA GLY A 152 3.16 7.32 -26.62
C GLY A 152 3.88 6.31 -25.72
N ILE A 153 4.56 5.34 -26.34
CA ILE A 153 5.18 4.19 -25.64
C ILE A 153 6.28 4.61 -24.65
N TRP A 154 7.05 5.62 -24.97
CA TRP A 154 8.10 6.13 -24.09
C TRP A 154 7.55 6.83 -22.85
N ALA A 155 6.40 7.50 -22.98
CA ALA A 155 5.69 8.08 -21.85
C ALA A 155 5.18 7.00 -20.89
N GLN A 156 4.61 5.91 -21.44
CA GLN A 156 4.18 4.76 -20.64
C GLN A 156 5.36 4.12 -19.90
N PHE A 157 6.52 3.95 -20.56
CA PHE A 157 7.72 3.42 -19.92
C PHE A 157 8.23 4.34 -18.80
N LYS A 158 8.31 5.66 -19.05
CA LYS A 158 8.69 6.66 -18.04
C LYS A 158 7.71 6.66 -16.86
N GLY A 159 6.41 6.61 -17.14
CA GLY A 159 5.36 6.56 -16.14
C GLY A 159 5.45 5.29 -15.29
N PHE A 160 5.63 4.13 -15.91
CA PHE A 160 5.87 2.88 -15.22
C PHE A 160 7.06 2.98 -14.25
N PHE A 161 8.21 3.45 -14.77
CA PHE A 161 9.42 3.57 -13.95
C PHE A 161 9.25 4.59 -12.82
N HIS A 162 8.56 5.72 -13.10
CA HIS A 162 8.23 6.71 -12.08
C HIS A 162 7.36 6.09 -10.96
N ALA A 163 6.25 5.44 -11.32
CA ALA A 163 5.33 4.84 -10.36
C ALA A 163 5.98 3.70 -9.56
N HIS A 164 6.89 2.95 -10.17
CA HIS A 164 7.57 1.82 -9.54
C HIS A 164 8.69 2.26 -8.58
N LEU A 165 9.57 3.17 -9.02
CA LEU A 165 10.77 3.56 -8.25
C LEU A 165 11.02 5.07 -8.23
N GLY A 166 10.78 5.78 -9.34
CA GLY A 166 11.24 7.16 -9.51
C GLY A 166 10.66 8.13 -8.47
N TRP A 167 9.40 7.93 -8.09
CA TRP A 167 8.72 8.77 -7.10
C TRP A 167 9.39 8.75 -5.72
N LEU A 168 10.07 7.66 -5.36
CA LEU A 168 10.78 7.53 -4.09
C LEU A 168 11.89 8.58 -3.94
N PHE A 169 12.45 9.06 -5.05
CA PHE A 169 13.52 10.05 -5.10
C PHE A 169 13.00 11.50 -5.21
N ILE A 170 11.67 11.69 -5.30
CA ILE A 170 11.05 13.02 -5.42
C ILE A 170 10.44 13.41 -4.08
N HIS A 171 11.30 13.88 -3.15
CA HIS A 171 10.87 14.22 -1.80
C HIS A 171 9.99 15.48 -1.72
N THR A 172 10.02 16.32 -2.75
CA THR A 172 9.18 17.53 -2.85
C THR A 172 7.72 17.24 -3.16
N GLN A 173 7.36 15.99 -3.46
CA GLN A 173 5.98 15.58 -3.74
C GLN A 173 5.37 14.69 -2.64
N ARG A 174 6.03 14.52 -1.51
CA ARG A 174 5.53 13.72 -0.38
C ARG A 174 4.27 14.33 0.22
N GLY A 175 3.40 13.49 0.75
CA GLY A 175 2.16 13.89 1.41
C GLY A 175 2.41 14.63 2.72
N SER A 176 1.77 15.80 2.92
CA SER A 176 1.80 16.49 4.21
C SER A 176 1.16 15.63 5.30
N LYS A 177 1.91 15.39 6.38
CA LYS A 177 1.43 14.61 7.53
C LYS A 177 0.29 15.34 8.25
N GLU A 178 0.37 16.67 8.33
CA GLU A 178 -0.62 17.53 8.96
C GLU A 178 -1.95 17.47 8.24
N ARG A 179 -1.92 17.35 6.92
CA ARG A 179 -3.12 17.27 6.09
C ARG A 179 -3.66 15.84 5.97
N PHE A 180 -2.80 14.87 5.66
CA PHE A 180 -3.25 13.52 5.31
C PHE A 180 -3.24 12.54 6.48
N ALA A 181 -2.50 12.83 7.56
CA ALA A 181 -2.41 11.95 8.73
C ALA A 181 -2.58 12.67 10.08
N PRO A 182 -3.48 13.69 10.21
CA PRO A 182 -3.64 14.47 11.45
C PRO A 182 -4.12 13.60 12.64
N ASP A 183 -4.81 12.51 12.38
CA ASP A 183 -5.23 11.52 13.36
C ASP A 183 -4.04 10.76 13.93
N LEU A 184 -3.10 10.35 13.09
CA LEU A 184 -1.91 9.60 13.51
C LEU A 184 -0.90 10.47 14.24
N LEU A 185 -0.84 11.76 13.92
CA LEU A 185 -0.04 12.74 14.69
C LEU A 185 -0.53 12.91 16.13
N LYS A 186 -1.79 12.56 16.43
CA LYS A 186 -2.38 12.60 17.77
C LYS A 186 -2.37 11.22 18.46
N ASP A 187 -2.24 10.14 17.70
CA ASP A 187 -2.27 8.77 18.22
C ASP A 187 -0.92 8.41 18.89
N PRO A 188 -0.92 8.07 20.20
CA PRO A 188 0.33 7.80 20.91
C PRO A 188 1.05 6.54 20.40
N VAL A 189 0.30 5.51 19.96
CA VAL A 189 0.89 4.28 19.41
C VAL A 189 1.53 4.56 18.07
N ALA A 190 0.83 5.28 17.18
CA ALA A 190 1.36 5.66 15.87
C ALA A 190 2.63 6.50 16.00
N ARG A 191 2.62 7.50 16.88
CA ARG A 191 3.79 8.35 17.17
C ARG A 191 4.97 7.57 17.74
N PHE A 192 4.72 6.61 18.62
CA PHE A 192 5.78 5.76 19.17
C PHE A 192 6.42 4.94 18.06
N ILE A 193 5.64 4.22 17.25
CA ILE A 193 6.13 3.40 16.14
C ILE A 193 6.89 4.26 15.12
N ASP A 194 6.36 5.42 14.74
CA ASP A 194 6.98 6.34 13.78
C ASP A 194 8.35 6.86 14.29
N ARG A 195 8.42 7.31 15.55
CA ARG A 195 9.65 7.82 16.14
C ARG A 195 10.72 6.77 16.35
N THR A 196 10.31 5.53 16.59
CA THR A 196 11.21 4.38 16.80
C THR A 196 11.44 3.58 15.52
N PHE A 197 11.15 4.13 14.34
CA PHE A 197 11.29 3.45 13.04
C PHE A 197 12.65 2.78 12.86
N VAL A 198 13.76 3.46 13.17
CA VAL A 198 15.11 2.92 13.04
C VAL A 198 15.31 1.69 13.93
N LEU A 199 14.77 1.69 15.14
CA LEU A 199 14.80 0.52 16.02
C LEU A 199 14.13 -0.70 15.37
N TRP A 200 12.93 -0.50 14.80
CA TRP A 200 12.21 -1.59 14.13
C TRP A 200 12.92 -2.07 12.86
N ALA A 201 13.54 -1.16 12.12
CA ALA A 201 14.39 -1.52 10.97
C ALA A 201 15.59 -2.39 11.39
N VAL A 202 16.29 -2.02 12.47
CA VAL A 202 17.41 -2.80 13.02
C VAL A 202 16.93 -4.17 13.53
N ILE A 203 15.81 -4.23 14.24
CA ILE A 203 15.21 -5.49 14.69
C ILE A 203 14.84 -6.36 13.48
N GLY A 204 14.25 -5.77 12.43
CA GLY A 204 13.91 -6.46 11.17
C GLY A 204 15.09 -7.04 10.42
N LEU A 205 16.32 -6.55 10.68
CA LEU A 205 17.58 -7.12 10.18
C LEU A 205 18.22 -8.10 11.17
N ALA A 206 18.09 -7.86 12.47
CA ALA A 206 18.66 -8.74 13.50
C ALA A 206 17.94 -10.09 13.61
N ILE A 207 16.59 -10.07 13.47
CA ILE A 207 15.77 -11.28 13.53
C ILE A 207 16.20 -12.34 12.50
N PRO A 208 16.34 -12.05 11.20
CA PRO A 208 16.76 -13.06 10.23
C PRO A 208 18.16 -13.63 10.51
N PHE A 209 19.09 -12.82 11.02
CA PHE A 209 20.38 -13.32 11.49
C PHE A 209 20.20 -14.33 12.64
N GLY A 210 19.46 -13.96 13.67
CA GLY A 210 19.21 -14.82 14.83
C GLY A 210 18.48 -16.12 14.45
N LEU A 211 17.48 -16.05 13.56
CA LEU A 211 16.78 -17.23 13.02
C LEU A 211 17.74 -18.14 12.23
N GLY A 212 18.59 -17.56 11.39
CA GLY A 212 19.62 -18.30 10.66
C GLY A 212 20.55 -19.08 11.59
N VAL A 213 21.05 -18.43 12.65
CA VAL A 213 21.86 -19.11 13.69
C VAL A 213 21.06 -20.19 14.40
N ALA A 214 19.84 -19.90 14.81
CA ALA A 214 18.99 -20.83 15.58
C ALA A 214 18.63 -22.10 14.78
N ILE A 215 18.34 -21.96 13.47
CA ILE A 215 17.92 -23.07 12.61
C ILE A 215 19.13 -23.81 12.01
N GLY A 216 20.13 -23.05 11.54
CA GLY A 216 21.30 -23.62 10.85
C GLY A 216 22.51 -23.93 11.77
N GLY A 217 22.46 -23.53 13.06
CA GLY A 217 23.43 -23.90 14.09
C GLY A 217 24.81 -23.21 13.97
N THR A 218 25.01 -22.28 13.05
CA THR A 218 26.29 -21.63 12.81
C THR A 218 26.15 -20.12 12.57
N VAL A 219 27.25 -19.36 12.81
CA VAL A 219 27.27 -17.92 12.45
C VAL A 219 27.16 -17.73 10.95
N LEU A 220 27.67 -18.63 10.12
CA LEU A 220 27.52 -18.58 8.67
C LEU A 220 26.05 -18.70 8.27
N ALA A 221 25.30 -19.61 8.90
CA ALA A 221 23.85 -19.70 8.70
C ALA A 221 23.11 -18.43 9.15
N GLY A 222 23.62 -17.72 10.16
CA GLY A 222 23.14 -16.39 10.53
C GLY A 222 23.38 -15.35 9.44
N LEU A 223 24.56 -15.35 8.80
CA LEU A 223 24.89 -14.44 7.71
C LEU A 223 24.04 -14.72 6.46
N THR A 224 23.84 -16.00 6.08
CA THR A 224 22.94 -16.35 4.96
C THR A 224 21.49 -16.06 5.31
N GLY A 225 21.07 -16.28 6.55
CA GLY A 225 19.76 -15.88 7.07
C GLY A 225 19.54 -14.36 6.97
N LEU A 226 20.56 -13.54 7.31
CA LEU A 226 20.51 -12.09 7.11
C LEU A 226 20.45 -11.72 5.61
N LEU A 227 21.19 -12.42 4.74
CA LEU A 227 21.13 -12.21 3.30
C LEU A 227 19.71 -12.44 2.77
N TRP A 228 19.10 -13.57 3.11
CA TRP A 228 17.76 -13.94 2.60
C TRP A 228 16.61 -13.23 3.31
N GLY A 229 16.55 -13.26 4.63
CA GLY A 229 15.50 -12.61 5.42
C GLY A 229 15.71 -11.09 5.60
N GLY A 230 16.92 -10.59 5.34
CA GLY A 230 17.22 -9.15 5.27
C GLY A 230 17.17 -8.64 3.83
N ALA A 231 18.28 -8.73 3.08
CA ALA A 231 18.43 -8.06 1.78
C ALA A 231 17.45 -8.59 0.71
N VAL A 232 17.36 -9.91 0.52
CA VAL A 232 16.45 -10.51 -0.47
C VAL A 232 14.99 -10.22 -0.12
N ARG A 233 14.64 -10.32 1.17
CA ARG A 233 13.29 -10.01 1.63
C ARG A 233 12.95 -8.53 1.39
N ILE A 234 13.83 -7.58 1.70
CA ILE A 234 13.62 -6.15 1.44
C ILE A 234 13.39 -5.95 -0.05
N LEU A 235 14.29 -6.48 -0.90
CA LEU A 235 14.16 -6.35 -2.35
C LEU A 235 12.82 -6.87 -2.85
N VAL A 236 12.46 -8.11 -2.50
CA VAL A 236 11.22 -8.73 -2.98
C VAL A 236 9.99 -7.98 -2.47
N LEU A 237 9.93 -7.67 -1.17
CA LEU A 237 8.77 -7.01 -0.57
C LEU A 237 8.55 -5.60 -1.14
N HIS A 238 9.63 -4.82 -1.25
CA HIS A 238 9.54 -3.47 -1.81
C HIS A 238 9.06 -3.50 -3.27
N HIS A 239 9.66 -4.36 -4.12
CA HIS A 239 9.23 -4.44 -5.52
C HIS A 239 7.82 -5.01 -5.69
N VAL A 240 7.39 -5.90 -4.81
CA VAL A 240 5.98 -6.36 -4.76
C VAL A 240 5.05 -5.21 -4.39
N THR A 241 5.39 -4.39 -3.39
CA THR A 241 4.61 -3.19 -3.02
C THR A 241 4.60 -2.15 -4.16
N TYR A 242 5.78 -1.84 -4.75
CA TYR A 242 5.87 -0.87 -5.85
C TYR A 242 5.14 -1.34 -7.12
N SER A 243 4.99 -2.66 -7.30
CA SER A 243 4.19 -3.22 -8.39
C SER A 243 2.72 -2.87 -8.28
N ILE A 244 2.20 -2.62 -7.09
CA ILE A 244 0.82 -2.14 -6.92
C ILE A 244 0.67 -0.75 -7.52
N ASN A 245 1.60 0.17 -7.25
CA ASN A 245 1.56 1.53 -7.78
C ASN A 245 1.74 1.56 -9.31
N SER A 246 2.58 0.68 -9.88
CA SER A 246 2.89 0.64 -11.30
C SER A 246 2.00 -0.34 -12.08
N LEU A 247 2.13 -1.65 -11.83
CA LEU A 247 1.43 -2.66 -12.61
C LEU A 247 -0.08 -2.60 -12.42
N CYS A 248 -0.59 -2.41 -11.18
CA CYS A 248 -2.02 -2.39 -10.93
C CYS A 248 -2.71 -1.07 -11.33
N HIS A 249 -1.97 -0.03 -11.76
CA HIS A 249 -2.53 1.14 -12.44
C HIS A 249 -2.41 1.06 -13.97
N MET A 250 -1.67 0.08 -14.52
CA MET A 250 -1.50 -0.05 -15.97
C MET A 250 -2.12 -1.31 -16.54
N PHE A 251 -2.12 -2.44 -15.80
CA PHE A 251 -2.49 -3.76 -16.29
C PHE A 251 -3.49 -4.45 -15.38
N GLY A 252 -4.35 -5.28 -15.96
CA GLY A 252 -5.31 -6.09 -15.23
C GLY A 252 -6.76 -5.78 -15.60
N LYS A 253 -7.69 -6.28 -14.78
CA LYS A 253 -9.13 -6.13 -14.99
C LYS A 253 -9.70 -5.04 -14.08
N ARG A 254 -10.69 -4.33 -14.58
CA ARG A 254 -11.54 -3.46 -13.76
C ARG A 254 -12.81 -4.24 -13.43
N ASP A 255 -13.01 -4.53 -12.16
CA ASP A 255 -14.21 -5.20 -11.67
C ASP A 255 -15.28 -4.18 -11.24
N PHE A 256 -14.84 -2.96 -10.92
CA PHE A 256 -15.68 -1.85 -10.47
C PHE A 256 -15.32 -0.56 -11.21
N GLU A 257 -16.30 0.32 -11.36
CA GLU A 257 -16.06 1.67 -11.88
C GLU A 257 -15.35 2.54 -10.84
N THR A 258 -14.25 3.15 -11.26
CA THR A 258 -13.45 4.11 -10.51
C THR A 258 -13.08 5.28 -11.40
N THR A 259 -12.75 6.41 -10.82
CA THR A 259 -12.30 7.62 -11.53
C THR A 259 -10.81 7.60 -11.89
N ASP A 260 -10.10 6.59 -11.43
CA ASP A 260 -8.67 6.32 -11.67
C ASP A 260 -8.48 5.08 -12.57
N GLU A 261 -7.24 4.75 -12.88
CA GLU A 261 -6.87 3.61 -13.75
C GLU A 261 -6.53 2.34 -12.97
N SER A 262 -6.90 2.26 -11.70
CA SER A 262 -6.66 1.06 -10.87
C SER A 262 -7.27 -0.21 -11.45
N ARG A 263 -6.55 -1.33 -11.34
CA ARG A 263 -6.89 -2.63 -11.94
C ARG A 263 -6.61 -3.77 -10.98
N ASN A 264 -7.32 -4.87 -11.12
CA ASN A 264 -7.13 -6.12 -10.40
C ASN A 264 -6.17 -7.03 -11.17
N LEU A 265 -5.08 -7.47 -10.53
CA LEU A 265 -4.04 -8.28 -11.12
C LEU A 265 -3.87 -9.61 -10.35
N ALA A 266 -4.58 -10.65 -10.79
CA ALA A 266 -4.78 -11.88 -10.01
C ALA A 266 -3.48 -12.62 -9.63
N TRP A 267 -2.49 -12.71 -10.54
CA TRP A 267 -1.23 -13.41 -10.27
C TRP A 267 -0.37 -12.73 -9.20
N LEU A 268 -0.54 -11.41 -9.05
CA LEU A 268 0.17 -10.61 -8.05
C LEU A 268 -0.54 -10.64 -6.67
N ALA A 269 -1.79 -11.10 -6.60
CA ALA A 269 -2.58 -11.03 -5.37
C ALA A 269 -1.98 -11.84 -4.21
N LEU A 270 -1.40 -13.01 -4.46
CA LEU A 270 -0.80 -13.83 -3.40
C LEU A 270 0.47 -13.19 -2.81
N PRO A 271 1.49 -12.79 -3.60
CA PRO A 271 2.68 -12.13 -3.06
C PRO A 271 2.40 -10.77 -2.43
N THR A 272 1.34 -10.06 -2.84
CA THR A 272 0.90 -8.79 -2.26
C THR A 272 -0.09 -8.96 -1.09
N PHE A 273 -0.33 -10.17 -0.60
CA PHE A 273 -1.30 -10.43 0.47
C PHE A 273 -2.72 -9.91 0.19
N GLY A 274 -3.11 -9.83 -1.09
CA GLY A 274 -4.43 -9.36 -1.52
C GLY A 274 -4.48 -7.91 -2.01
N GLU A 275 -3.40 -7.14 -1.92
CA GLU A 275 -3.41 -5.72 -2.32
C GLU A 275 -3.51 -5.52 -3.84
N ALA A 276 -3.14 -6.54 -4.64
CA ALA A 276 -3.32 -6.50 -6.10
C ALA A 276 -4.78 -6.66 -6.58
N TRP A 277 -5.74 -6.82 -5.68
CA TRP A 277 -7.16 -6.53 -5.95
C TRP A 277 -7.42 -5.03 -5.89
N HIS A 278 -6.63 -4.27 -6.64
CA HIS A 278 -6.42 -2.85 -6.46
C HIS A 278 -7.58 -1.99 -6.97
N ASN A 279 -8.25 -2.40 -8.05
CA ASN A 279 -9.49 -1.75 -8.50
C ASN A 279 -10.62 -1.95 -7.47
N SER A 280 -10.73 -3.13 -6.87
CA SER A 280 -11.69 -3.36 -5.79
C SER A 280 -11.41 -2.46 -4.59
N HIS A 281 -10.12 -2.28 -4.25
CA HIS A 281 -9.68 -1.40 -3.18
C HIS A 281 -10.00 0.08 -3.50
N HIS A 282 -9.67 0.59 -4.69
CA HIS A 282 -9.96 1.97 -5.09
C HIS A 282 -11.45 2.26 -5.19
N ALA A 283 -12.26 1.27 -5.59
CA ALA A 283 -13.72 1.40 -5.56
C ALA A 283 -14.28 1.51 -4.14
N PHE A 284 -13.63 0.83 -3.15
CA PHE A 284 -14.10 0.75 -1.76
C PHE A 284 -12.93 0.83 -0.77
N PRO A 285 -12.26 1.99 -0.63
CA PRO A 285 -11.01 2.09 0.14
C PRO A 285 -11.13 1.70 1.61
N SER A 286 -12.29 1.91 2.22
CA SER A 286 -12.53 1.53 3.63
C SER A 286 -12.75 0.03 3.87
N SER A 287 -12.87 -0.78 2.81
CA SER A 287 -13.09 -2.23 2.96
C SER A 287 -11.89 -2.94 3.60
N ALA A 288 -12.17 -3.81 4.56
CA ALA A 288 -11.17 -4.74 5.10
C ALA A 288 -10.90 -5.95 4.17
N VAL A 289 -11.71 -6.10 3.12
CA VAL A 289 -11.63 -7.19 2.15
C VAL A 289 -11.47 -6.59 0.76
N HIS A 290 -10.36 -6.87 0.08
CA HIS A 290 -10.11 -6.43 -1.28
C HIS A 290 -10.49 -7.49 -2.30
N GLY A 291 -10.31 -8.77 -1.98
CA GLY A 291 -10.79 -9.89 -2.78
C GLY A 291 -12.29 -10.09 -2.66
N MET A 292 -13.10 -9.34 -3.42
CA MET A 292 -14.55 -9.30 -3.27
C MET A 292 -15.28 -10.41 -4.02
N LYS A 293 -14.62 -11.09 -4.97
CA LYS A 293 -15.20 -12.20 -5.74
C LYS A 293 -14.73 -13.56 -5.20
N ARG A 294 -15.56 -14.60 -5.36
CA ARG A 294 -15.38 -15.94 -4.76
C ARG A 294 -13.99 -16.58 -4.91
N ARG A 295 -13.25 -16.26 -5.99
CA ARG A 295 -11.92 -16.85 -6.28
C ARG A 295 -10.77 -15.86 -6.06
N GLN A 296 -11.04 -14.71 -5.48
CA GLN A 296 -10.04 -13.70 -5.20
C GLN A 296 -9.44 -13.95 -3.82
N LEU A 297 -8.25 -14.57 -3.81
CA LEU A 297 -7.53 -14.84 -2.57
C LEU A 297 -7.03 -13.53 -1.95
N ASP A 298 -7.35 -13.32 -0.67
CA ASP A 298 -6.97 -12.14 0.10
C ASP A 298 -6.45 -12.58 1.48
N PRO A 299 -5.14 -12.90 1.59
CA PRO A 299 -4.55 -13.33 2.86
C PRO A 299 -4.68 -12.29 3.98
N SER A 300 -4.61 -10.99 3.67
CA SER A 300 -4.80 -9.93 4.67
C SER A 300 -6.22 -9.92 5.24
N ALA A 301 -7.24 -10.13 4.41
CA ALA A 301 -8.62 -10.27 4.89
C ALA A 301 -8.79 -11.50 5.79
N ALA A 302 -8.11 -12.62 5.48
CA ALA A 302 -8.12 -13.81 6.32
C ALA A 302 -7.48 -13.55 7.70
N VAL A 303 -6.39 -12.81 7.76
CA VAL A 303 -5.76 -12.40 9.02
C VAL A 303 -6.69 -11.48 9.82
N ILE A 304 -7.30 -10.48 9.21
CA ILE A 304 -8.25 -9.58 9.88
C ILE A 304 -9.45 -10.36 10.42
N TRP A 305 -9.99 -11.30 9.62
CA TRP A 305 -11.07 -12.19 10.05
C TRP A 305 -10.65 -13.03 11.26
N THR A 306 -9.44 -13.57 11.27
CA THR A 306 -8.90 -14.33 12.41
C THR A 306 -8.81 -13.46 13.65
N LEU A 307 -8.28 -12.24 13.56
CA LEU A 307 -8.22 -11.28 14.67
C LEU A 307 -9.63 -10.96 15.19
N GLU A 308 -10.61 -10.79 14.31
CA GLU A 308 -12.00 -10.55 14.69
C GLU A 308 -12.60 -11.74 15.46
N LYS A 309 -12.36 -12.97 14.99
CA LYS A 309 -12.82 -14.19 15.67
C LYS A 309 -12.20 -14.38 17.04
N LEU A 310 -10.98 -13.92 17.23
CA LEU A 310 -10.28 -13.91 18.53
C LEU A 310 -10.68 -12.73 19.45
N GLY A 311 -11.58 -11.85 18.99
CA GLY A 311 -11.97 -10.64 19.74
C GLY A 311 -10.87 -9.57 19.79
N LEU A 312 -9.84 -9.69 18.95
CA LEU A 312 -8.71 -8.75 18.86
C LEU A 312 -8.94 -7.64 17.82
N ALA A 313 -9.94 -7.79 16.95
CA ALA A 313 -10.39 -6.77 16.01
C ALA A 313 -11.92 -6.64 16.06
N TRP A 314 -12.42 -5.41 15.83
CA TRP A 314 -13.86 -5.11 15.78
C TRP A 314 -14.14 -3.99 14.79
N ASP A 315 -15.42 -3.70 14.53
CA ASP A 315 -15.88 -2.73 13.52
C ASP A 315 -15.24 -2.99 12.15
N VAL A 316 -15.15 -4.28 11.76
CA VAL A 316 -14.54 -4.69 10.50
C VAL A 316 -15.45 -4.33 9.34
N VAL A 317 -15.01 -3.40 8.49
CA VAL A 317 -15.78 -2.89 7.36
C VAL A 317 -15.81 -3.90 6.23
N ARG A 318 -17.00 -4.34 5.86
CA ARG A 318 -17.27 -5.19 4.68
C ARG A 318 -18.31 -4.51 3.80
N ILE A 319 -18.13 -4.58 2.51
CA ILE A 319 -19.02 -3.92 1.55
C ILE A 319 -20.17 -4.86 1.20
N ALA A 320 -21.39 -4.40 1.42
CA ALA A 320 -22.59 -5.15 1.10
C ALA A 320 -22.70 -5.45 -0.41
N PRO A 321 -23.23 -6.64 -0.80
CA PRO A 321 -23.33 -7.04 -2.21
C PRO A 321 -24.07 -6.01 -3.10
N GLU A 322 -25.08 -5.34 -2.56
CA GLU A 322 -25.85 -4.33 -3.28
C GLU A 322 -24.99 -3.13 -3.65
N ARG A 323 -24.11 -2.70 -2.74
CA ARG A 323 -23.14 -1.62 -3.00
C ARG A 323 -22.07 -2.03 -4.01
N GLN A 324 -21.65 -3.30 -3.98
CA GLN A 324 -20.73 -3.85 -4.98
C GLN A 324 -21.39 -3.87 -6.36
N ALA A 325 -22.64 -4.35 -6.44
CA ALA A 325 -23.40 -4.39 -7.70
C ALA A 325 -23.63 -2.99 -8.28
N ALA A 326 -23.88 -1.98 -7.44
CA ALA A 326 -24.10 -0.60 -7.87
C ALA A 326 -22.85 0.07 -8.48
N LYS A 327 -21.65 -0.47 -8.26
CA LYS A 327 -20.38 0.01 -8.83
C LYS A 327 -19.74 -0.99 -9.79
N ALA A 328 -20.40 -2.11 -10.11
CA ALA A 328 -19.84 -3.11 -11.00
C ALA A 328 -19.56 -2.49 -12.38
N ALA A 329 -18.33 -2.69 -12.90
CA ALA A 329 -17.99 -2.31 -14.27
C ALA A 329 -18.76 -3.18 -15.27
N ALA A 330 -19.13 -2.59 -16.42
CA ALA A 330 -19.93 -3.22 -17.46
C ALA A 330 -19.22 -4.43 -18.11
#